data_2a5bea51def257222fbf8ff5cc982511
#
_entry.id   2a5bea51def257222fbf8ff5cc982511
#
_cell.length_a   1.000
_cell.length_b   1.000
_cell.length_c   1.000
_cell.angle_alpha   90.00
_cell.angle_beta   90.00
_cell.angle_gamma   90.00
#
_symmetry.space_group_name_H-M   'P 1'
#
loop_
_entity.id
_entity.type
_entity.pdbx_description
1 polymer ?
#
loop_
_entity_poly.entity_id
_entity_poly.type
_entity_poly.pdbx_seq_one_letter_code
_entity_poly.pdbx_strand_id
1 'polypeptide(L)'
;IALLGPSGCGKTTTLQMIAGFVDPTAGAIRLEGRNLLAIKPAKRGLGIVFQSYALFPHMTVAENVAFGLEMQGVAAVERAKRVAETLELVGLGAFAARFPRQMSGGQQQRVALARALVIRPNILLLDEPLSNLDAKLREEMQIELRQIQRTVGTTTILVTHDQAEAMALSDRIVVMNQGRAEQIGPPHEAYERPATPFVANFLGKTNLVNGATVRPEKISFGASGLTGKVRTRIFQGNHWLYQVDTDSGLVTVIRQNTGETMPAEGALVHLVWDMAP
;
A
#
# COMPACT_ATOMS: atom_id res chain seq x y z
N ILE A 1 9.28 -0.68 -1.20
CA ILE A 1 8.77 -1.77 -2.07
C ILE A 1 7.45 -2.25 -1.51
N ALA A 2 6.40 -2.45 -2.36
CA ALA A 2 5.17 -3.09 -1.93
C ALA A 2 5.02 -4.48 -2.58
N LEU A 3 4.65 -5.48 -1.77
CA LEU A 3 4.17 -6.79 -2.23
C LEU A 3 2.65 -6.71 -2.32
N LEU A 4 2.12 -6.77 -3.52
CA LEU A 4 0.72 -6.56 -3.85
C LEU A 4 0.16 -7.78 -4.57
N GLY A 5 -1.07 -8.21 -4.25
CA GLY A 5 -1.69 -9.36 -4.90
C GLY A 5 -2.94 -9.83 -4.15
N PRO A 6 -3.73 -10.76 -4.71
CA PRO A 6 -4.91 -11.30 -4.07
C PRO A 6 -4.58 -12.08 -2.79
N SER A 7 -5.60 -12.33 -1.98
CA SER A 7 -5.43 -13.18 -0.78
C SER A 7 -4.88 -14.56 -1.13
N GLY A 8 -3.96 -15.07 -0.31
CA GLY A 8 -3.35 -16.39 -0.53
C GLY A 8 -2.23 -16.47 -1.57
N CYS A 9 -1.84 -15.37 -2.23
CA CYS A 9 -0.76 -15.39 -3.23
C CYS A 9 0.67 -15.44 -2.64
N GLY A 10 0.84 -15.48 -1.31
CA GLY A 10 2.14 -15.66 -0.66
C GLY A 10 2.82 -14.40 -0.12
N LYS A 11 2.18 -13.22 -0.11
CA LYS A 11 2.77 -11.95 0.38
C LYS A 11 3.24 -12.02 1.84
N THR A 12 2.32 -12.33 2.75
CA THR A 12 2.62 -12.45 4.18
C THR A 12 3.63 -13.56 4.45
N THR A 13 3.53 -14.70 3.73
CA THR A 13 4.53 -15.78 3.83
C THR A 13 5.92 -15.28 3.42
N THR A 14 6.03 -14.51 2.35
CA THR A 14 7.30 -13.91 1.92
C THR A 14 7.85 -12.97 2.99
N LEU A 15 7.00 -12.11 3.57
CA LEU A 15 7.40 -11.23 4.67
C LEU A 15 7.86 -12.02 5.88
N GLN A 16 7.15 -13.09 6.26
CA GLN A 16 7.52 -13.99 7.37
C GLN A 16 8.85 -14.71 7.14
N MET A 17 9.15 -15.12 5.89
CA MET A 17 10.47 -15.68 5.54
C MET A 17 11.58 -14.65 5.70
N ILE A 18 11.37 -13.40 5.29
CA ILE A 18 12.33 -12.31 5.49
C ILE A 18 12.53 -12.05 6.99
N ALA A 19 11.44 -12.03 7.76
CA ALA A 19 11.47 -11.85 9.20
C ALA A 19 12.15 -13.03 9.95
N GLY A 20 12.11 -14.23 9.36
CA GLY A 20 12.68 -15.45 9.93
C GLY A 20 11.73 -16.24 10.82
N PHE A 21 10.42 -16.01 10.64
CA PHE A 21 9.38 -16.79 11.33
C PHE A 21 9.01 -18.08 10.57
N VAL A 22 9.34 -18.13 9.29
CA VAL A 22 9.16 -19.28 8.41
C VAL A 22 10.44 -19.48 7.62
N ASP A 23 10.90 -20.72 7.52
CA ASP A 23 12.05 -21.06 6.68
C ASP A 23 11.58 -21.36 5.26
N PRO A 24 12.23 -20.81 4.22
CA PRO A 24 11.94 -21.15 2.84
C PRO A 24 12.40 -22.58 2.54
N THR A 25 11.65 -23.30 1.70
CA THR A 25 12.01 -24.66 1.25
C THR A 25 13.29 -24.67 0.43
N ALA A 26 13.54 -23.60 -0.34
CA ALA A 26 14.72 -23.44 -1.18
C ALA A 26 15.01 -21.95 -1.47
N GLY A 27 16.18 -21.66 -2.00
CA GLY A 27 16.58 -20.32 -2.38
C GLY A 27 17.38 -19.59 -1.29
N ALA A 28 17.51 -18.26 -1.43
CA ALA A 28 18.28 -17.43 -0.50
C ALA A 28 17.62 -16.06 -0.34
N ILE A 29 17.72 -15.49 0.86
CA ILE A 29 17.33 -14.11 1.17
C ILE A 29 18.61 -13.37 1.57
N ARG A 30 18.94 -12.33 0.83
CA ARG A 30 20.17 -11.55 1.08
C ARG A 30 19.86 -10.10 1.36
N LEU A 31 20.55 -9.56 2.36
CA LEU A 31 20.56 -8.14 2.71
C LEU A 31 22.00 -7.67 2.71
N GLU A 32 22.35 -6.71 1.86
CA GLU A 32 23.73 -6.19 1.73
C GLU A 32 24.77 -7.31 1.56
N GLY A 33 24.42 -8.33 0.75
CA GLY A 33 25.27 -9.50 0.51
C GLY A 33 25.21 -10.58 1.59
N ARG A 34 24.66 -10.33 2.79
CA ARG A 34 24.55 -11.27 3.89
C ARG A 34 23.35 -12.18 3.72
N ASN A 35 23.53 -13.48 3.91
CA ASN A 35 22.41 -14.42 3.88
C ASN A 35 21.62 -14.36 5.20
N LEU A 36 20.37 -13.87 5.14
CA LEU A 36 19.50 -13.73 6.31
C LEU A 36 19.07 -15.09 6.89
N LEU A 37 19.03 -16.16 6.09
CA LEU A 37 18.62 -17.49 6.56
C LEU A 37 19.59 -18.06 7.62
N ALA A 38 20.85 -17.64 7.59
CA ALA A 38 21.83 -18.02 8.61
C ALA A 38 21.73 -17.20 9.92
N ILE A 39 20.86 -16.17 9.96
CA ILE A 39 20.77 -15.24 11.07
C ILE A 39 19.46 -15.46 11.82
N LYS A 40 19.55 -15.63 13.16
CA LYS A 40 18.34 -15.75 14.02
C LYS A 40 17.47 -14.49 13.88
N PRO A 41 16.12 -14.60 13.90
CA PRO A 41 15.20 -13.47 13.70
C PRO A 41 15.55 -12.22 14.50
N ALA A 42 15.78 -12.35 15.81
CA ALA A 42 16.12 -11.24 16.70
C ALA A 42 17.44 -10.52 16.35
N LYS A 43 18.31 -11.12 15.54
CA LYS A 43 19.61 -10.58 15.12
C LYS A 43 19.64 -10.08 13.68
N ARG A 44 18.51 -10.16 12.95
CA ARG A 44 18.41 -9.71 11.55
C ARG A 44 18.41 -8.19 11.41
N GLY A 45 18.22 -7.42 12.49
CA GLY A 45 18.18 -5.96 12.46
C GLY A 45 16.94 -5.41 11.75
N LEU A 46 15.81 -6.08 11.86
CA LEU A 46 14.55 -5.74 11.20
C LEU A 46 13.58 -5.07 12.19
N GLY A 47 12.86 -4.05 11.73
CA GLY A 47 11.67 -3.54 12.39
C GLY A 47 10.42 -4.15 11.77
N ILE A 48 9.44 -4.56 12.57
CA ILE A 48 8.24 -5.21 12.08
C ILE A 48 7.01 -4.55 12.68
N VAL A 49 6.04 -4.20 11.82
CA VAL A 49 4.69 -3.78 12.19
C VAL A 49 3.73 -4.84 11.69
N PHE A 50 3.02 -5.47 12.62
CA PHE A 50 2.00 -6.49 12.31
C PHE A 50 0.63 -5.85 12.04
N GLN A 51 -0.22 -6.53 11.31
CA GLN A 51 -1.58 -6.11 11.01
C GLN A 51 -2.41 -5.75 12.25
N SER A 52 -2.26 -6.51 13.36
CA SER A 52 -2.92 -6.25 14.64
C SER A 52 -2.20 -5.22 15.51
N TYR A 53 -1.15 -4.56 14.99
CA TYR A 53 -0.22 -3.69 15.73
C TYR A 53 0.55 -4.41 16.84
N ALA A 54 0.01 -5.45 17.44
CA ALA A 54 0.60 -6.31 18.49
C ALA A 54 1.25 -5.49 19.63
N LEU A 55 0.58 -4.44 20.09
CA LEU A 55 1.02 -3.63 21.22
C LEU A 55 0.86 -4.40 22.52
N PHE A 56 1.77 -4.17 23.46
CA PHE A 56 1.68 -4.73 24.81
C PHE A 56 0.64 -3.92 25.59
N PRO A 57 -0.54 -4.50 25.94
CA PRO A 57 -1.66 -3.74 26.49
C PRO A 57 -1.43 -3.26 27.93
N HIS A 58 -0.50 -3.89 28.65
CA HIS A 58 -0.12 -3.58 30.02
C HIS A 58 1.04 -2.57 30.13
N MET A 59 1.62 -2.17 29.00
CA MET A 59 2.68 -1.17 28.90
C MET A 59 2.12 0.15 28.36
N THR A 60 2.67 1.25 28.83
CA THR A 60 2.42 2.59 28.26
C THR A 60 2.96 2.70 26.84
N VAL A 61 2.64 3.79 26.16
CA VAL A 61 3.18 4.11 24.82
C VAL A 61 4.71 4.18 24.87
N ALA A 62 5.28 4.88 25.85
CA ALA A 62 6.73 4.99 25.98
C ALA A 62 7.40 3.64 26.25
N GLU A 63 6.82 2.79 27.12
CA GLU A 63 7.32 1.45 27.41
C GLU A 63 7.23 0.53 26.20
N ASN A 64 6.12 0.56 25.44
CA ASN A 64 5.99 -0.17 24.18
C ASN A 64 7.11 0.19 23.21
N VAL A 65 7.39 1.48 23.02
CA VAL A 65 8.46 1.94 22.14
C VAL A 65 9.83 1.58 22.69
N ALA A 66 10.06 1.71 24.00
CA ALA A 66 11.32 1.40 24.65
C ALA A 66 11.71 -0.08 24.59
N PHE A 67 10.74 -0.99 24.50
CA PHE A 67 10.91 -2.43 24.68
C PHE A 67 12.05 -3.04 23.85
N GLY A 68 12.12 -2.70 22.55
CA GLY A 68 13.18 -3.21 21.68
C GLY A 68 14.58 -2.76 22.08
N LEU A 69 14.72 -1.51 22.53
CA LEU A 69 15.99 -0.97 23.02
C LEU A 69 16.40 -1.61 24.36
N GLU A 70 15.43 -1.93 25.20
CA GLU A 70 15.66 -2.61 26.46
C GLU A 70 16.20 -4.03 26.24
N MET A 71 15.59 -4.78 25.32
CA MET A 71 16.07 -6.11 24.93
C MET A 71 17.47 -6.10 24.30
N GLN A 72 17.87 -4.97 23.72
CA GLN A 72 19.23 -4.74 23.18
C GLN A 72 20.22 -4.27 24.24
N GLY A 73 19.80 -4.07 25.50
CA GLY A 73 20.66 -3.60 26.59
C GLY A 73 21.08 -2.13 26.47
N VAL A 74 20.32 -1.31 25.75
CA VAL A 74 20.62 0.14 25.62
C VAL A 74 20.46 0.84 26.98
N ALA A 75 21.45 1.65 27.37
CA ALA A 75 21.46 2.38 28.64
C ALA A 75 20.21 3.26 28.80
N ALA A 76 19.68 3.37 30.02
CA ALA A 76 18.41 4.03 30.31
C ALA A 76 18.32 5.48 29.79
N VAL A 77 19.40 6.26 29.93
CA VAL A 77 19.45 7.67 29.47
C VAL A 77 19.32 7.74 27.93
N GLU A 78 20.10 6.94 27.22
CA GLU A 78 20.04 6.89 25.74
C GLU A 78 18.68 6.33 25.25
N ARG A 79 18.14 5.33 25.95
CA ARG A 79 16.82 4.76 25.65
C ARG A 79 15.72 5.82 25.79
N ALA A 80 15.71 6.58 26.91
CA ALA A 80 14.73 7.65 27.13
C ALA A 80 14.81 8.72 26.03
N LYS A 81 16.01 9.12 25.64
CA LYS A 81 16.25 10.08 24.56
C LYS A 81 15.68 9.58 23.23
N ARG A 82 16.04 8.36 22.80
CA ARG A 82 15.56 7.79 21.52
C ARG A 82 14.04 7.61 21.49
N VAL A 83 13.45 7.20 22.63
CA VAL A 83 11.99 7.07 22.74
C VAL A 83 11.31 8.41 22.54
N ALA A 84 11.79 9.48 23.21
CA ALA A 84 11.25 10.81 23.07
C ALA A 84 11.36 11.31 21.60
N GLU A 85 12.54 11.22 20.99
CA GLU A 85 12.77 11.60 19.59
C GLU A 85 11.85 10.83 18.63
N THR A 86 11.65 9.52 18.84
CA THR A 86 10.83 8.69 17.97
C THR A 86 9.34 8.99 18.17
N LEU A 87 8.89 9.28 19.40
CA LEU A 87 7.51 9.68 19.65
C LEU A 87 7.18 11.04 19.03
N GLU A 88 8.11 11.99 19.04
CA GLU A 88 7.97 13.26 18.32
C GLU A 88 7.86 13.04 16.81
N LEU A 89 8.71 12.16 16.24
CA LEU A 89 8.68 11.83 14.82
C LEU A 89 7.31 11.34 14.34
N VAL A 90 6.59 10.56 15.18
CA VAL A 90 5.25 10.02 14.85
C VAL A 90 4.11 10.87 15.44
N GLY A 91 4.40 12.06 15.99
CA GLY A 91 3.39 12.98 16.55
C GLY A 91 2.70 12.47 17.82
N LEU A 92 3.40 11.67 18.63
CA LEU A 92 2.85 11.05 19.84
C LEU A 92 3.55 11.49 21.14
N GLY A 93 4.38 12.53 21.14
CA GLY A 93 5.11 12.99 22.33
C GLY A 93 4.23 13.21 23.56
N ALA A 94 3.08 13.89 23.38
CA ALA A 94 2.11 14.14 24.45
C ALA A 94 1.37 12.88 24.98
N PHE A 95 1.52 11.74 24.32
CA PHE A 95 0.81 10.49 24.65
C PHE A 95 1.68 9.43 25.32
N ALA A 96 2.94 9.75 25.65
CA ALA A 96 3.95 8.81 26.16
C ALA A 96 3.48 7.99 27.38
N ALA A 97 2.73 8.59 28.30
CA ALA A 97 2.23 7.94 29.50
C ALA A 97 0.88 7.20 29.33
N ARG A 98 0.25 7.26 28.17
CA ARG A 98 -1.02 6.55 27.92
C ARG A 98 -0.82 5.07 27.63
N PHE A 99 -1.86 4.29 27.89
CA PHE A 99 -1.92 2.87 27.52
C PHE A 99 -2.59 2.70 26.16
N PRO A 100 -2.30 1.61 25.41
CA PRO A 100 -2.91 1.34 24.09
C PRO A 100 -4.44 1.44 24.09
N ARG A 101 -5.11 0.95 25.12
CA ARG A 101 -6.58 1.03 25.25
C ARG A 101 -7.17 2.45 25.28
N GLN A 102 -6.33 3.45 25.53
CA GLN A 102 -6.71 4.88 25.58
C GLN A 102 -6.42 5.60 24.25
N MET A 103 -6.02 4.85 23.22
CA MET A 103 -5.56 5.37 21.94
C MET A 103 -6.53 4.97 20.82
N SER A 104 -6.72 5.86 19.84
CA SER A 104 -7.42 5.49 18.60
C SER A 104 -6.63 4.48 17.76
N GLY A 105 -7.27 3.82 16.80
CA GLY A 105 -6.60 2.86 15.91
C GLY A 105 -5.41 3.45 15.18
N GLY A 106 -5.52 4.66 14.62
CA GLY A 106 -4.39 5.35 13.98
C GLY A 106 -3.26 5.72 14.96
N GLN A 107 -3.61 6.10 16.20
CA GLN A 107 -2.60 6.32 17.23
C GLN A 107 -1.88 5.03 17.63
N GLN A 108 -2.61 3.91 17.79
CA GLN A 108 -2.01 2.60 18.06
C GLN A 108 -1.06 2.16 16.94
N GLN A 109 -1.44 2.38 15.69
CA GLN A 109 -0.57 2.13 14.55
C GLN A 109 0.73 2.95 14.61
N ARG A 110 0.65 4.26 14.92
CA ARG A 110 1.84 5.10 15.08
C ARG A 110 2.72 4.63 16.24
N VAL A 111 2.16 4.11 17.32
CA VAL A 111 2.93 3.49 18.42
C VAL A 111 3.67 2.25 17.91
N ALA A 112 3.00 1.37 17.14
CA ALA A 112 3.63 0.18 16.56
C ALA A 112 4.76 0.55 15.58
N LEU A 113 4.54 1.60 14.78
CA LEU A 113 5.55 2.14 13.88
C LEU A 113 6.75 2.72 14.66
N ALA A 114 6.50 3.52 15.69
CA ALA A 114 7.54 4.06 16.56
C ALA A 114 8.37 2.96 17.22
N ARG A 115 7.70 1.90 17.73
CA ARG A 115 8.37 0.72 18.31
C ARG A 115 9.29 0.02 17.31
N ALA A 116 8.88 -0.06 16.05
CA ALA A 116 9.68 -0.66 14.99
C ALA A 116 10.84 0.23 14.54
N LEU A 117 10.70 1.56 14.61
CA LEU A 117 11.70 2.53 14.14
C LEU A 117 12.76 2.86 15.17
N VAL A 118 12.42 2.86 16.48
CA VAL A 118 13.31 3.29 17.58
C VAL A 118 14.62 2.51 17.63
N ILE A 119 14.62 1.26 17.20
CA ILE A 119 15.79 0.39 17.12
C ILE A 119 16.69 0.69 15.90
N ARG A 120 16.29 1.65 15.03
CA ARG A 120 16.98 2.03 13.79
C ARG A 120 17.23 0.81 12.89
N PRO A 121 16.19 0.14 12.42
CA PRO A 121 16.32 -1.10 11.65
C PRO A 121 16.91 -0.84 10.26
N ASN A 122 17.62 -1.84 9.71
CA ASN A 122 18.09 -1.81 8.32
C ASN A 122 16.93 -1.94 7.32
N ILE A 123 15.88 -2.69 7.69
CA ILE A 123 14.65 -2.85 6.92
C ILE A 123 13.45 -2.75 7.86
N LEU A 124 12.43 -2.04 7.40
CA LEU A 124 11.11 -1.96 8.03
C LEU A 124 10.14 -2.86 7.25
N LEU A 125 9.54 -3.83 7.93
CA LEU A 125 8.53 -4.72 7.41
C LEU A 125 7.15 -4.28 7.91
N LEU A 126 6.21 -4.03 7.00
CA LEU A 126 4.85 -3.61 7.29
C LEU A 126 3.87 -4.64 6.73
N ASP A 127 3.16 -5.35 7.61
CA ASP A 127 2.16 -6.34 7.22
C ASP A 127 0.76 -5.73 7.33
N GLU A 128 0.18 -5.34 6.18
CA GLU A 128 -1.14 -4.70 6.06
C GLU A 128 -1.38 -3.55 7.09
N PRO A 129 -0.48 -2.56 7.16
CA PRO A 129 -0.46 -1.60 8.27
C PRO A 129 -1.71 -0.74 8.37
N LEU A 130 -2.46 -0.52 7.28
CA LEU A 130 -3.62 0.37 7.22
C LEU A 130 -4.96 -0.37 7.15
N SER A 131 -4.96 -1.71 7.16
CA SER A 131 -6.17 -2.52 6.93
C SER A 131 -7.28 -2.33 7.98
N ASN A 132 -6.90 -1.98 9.22
CA ASN A 132 -7.83 -1.83 10.34
C ASN A 132 -8.39 -0.39 10.49
N LEU A 133 -8.13 0.50 9.53
CA LEU A 133 -8.57 1.89 9.56
C LEU A 133 -9.76 2.13 8.63
N ASP A 134 -10.64 3.06 9.02
CA ASP A 134 -11.66 3.57 8.13
C ASP A 134 -11.05 4.32 6.92
N ALA A 135 -11.84 4.56 5.88
CA ALA A 135 -11.33 5.10 4.61
C ALA A 135 -10.67 6.48 4.76
N LYS A 136 -11.25 7.37 5.57
CA LYS A 136 -10.73 8.72 5.77
C LYS A 136 -9.40 8.68 6.53
N LEU A 137 -9.36 7.97 7.64
CA LEU A 137 -8.16 7.83 8.46
C LEU A 137 -7.04 7.09 7.69
N ARG A 138 -7.41 6.14 6.82
CA ARG A 138 -6.46 5.43 5.96
C ARG A 138 -5.76 6.38 5.00
N GLU A 139 -6.48 7.27 4.34
CA GLU A 139 -5.91 8.28 3.42
C GLU A 139 -4.96 9.23 4.16
N GLU A 140 -5.36 9.75 5.31
CA GLU A 140 -4.52 10.59 6.16
C GLU A 140 -3.22 9.84 6.57
N MET A 141 -3.36 8.61 7.02
CA MET A 141 -2.24 7.77 7.45
C MET A 141 -1.31 7.34 6.30
N GLN A 142 -1.80 7.22 5.07
CA GLN A 142 -0.95 6.99 3.90
C GLN A 142 0.03 8.15 3.70
N ILE A 143 -0.47 9.39 3.77
CA ILE A 143 0.37 10.58 3.60
C ILE A 143 1.44 10.65 4.70
N GLU A 144 1.03 10.47 5.95
CA GLU A 144 1.96 10.50 7.09
C GLU A 144 3.01 9.39 7.02
N LEU A 145 2.59 8.16 6.73
CA LEU A 145 3.51 7.03 6.61
C LEU A 145 4.55 7.27 5.51
N ARG A 146 4.11 7.85 4.37
CA ARG A 146 5.03 8.22 3.29
C ARG A 146 6.03 9.30 3.73
N GLN A 147 5.60 10.27 4.51
CA GLN A 147 6.48 11.31 5.07
C GLN A 147 7.51 10.71 6.03
N ILE A 148 7.07 9.86 6.96
CA ILE A 148 7.95 9.16 7.90
C ILE A 148 8.97 8.30 7.15
N GLN A 149 8.55 7.52 6.16
CA GLN A 149 9.45 6.71 5.33
C GLN A 149 10.56 7.56 4.69
N ARG A 150 10.19 8.72 4.12
CA ARG A 150 11.16 9.64 3.49
C ARG A 150 12.12 10.25 4.50
N THR A 151 11.61 10.65 5.67
CA THR A 151 12.43 11.25 6.74
C THR A 151 13.45 10.26 7.31
N VAL A 152 13.00 9.01 7.54
CA VAL A 152 13.86 7.97 8.12
C VAL A 152 14.83 7.38 7.09
N GLY A 153 14.44 7.30 5.82
CA GLY A 153 15.25 6.76 4.73
C GLY A 153 15.48 5.25 4.79
N THR A 154 14.83 4.54 5.71
CA THR A 154 14.98 3.07 5.86
C THR A 154 14.27 2.33 4.73
N THR A 155 14.90 1.30 4.17
CA THR A 155 14.27 0.41 3.21
C THR A 155 13.02 -0.23 3.82
N THR A 156 11.87 -0.01 3.17
CA THR A 156 10.59 -0.52 3.66
C THR A 156 10.03 -1.57 2.71
N ILE A 157 9.57 -2.69 3.25
CA ILE A 157 8.78 -3.70 2.54
C ILE A 157 7.37 -3.68 3.13
N LEU A 158 6.41 -3.33 2.29
CA LEU A 158 4.99 -3.25 2.61
C LEU A 158 4.28 -4.44 1.99
N VAL A 159 3.47 -5.14 2.78
CA VAL A 159 2.49 -6.11 2.29
C VAL A 159 1.12 -5.47 2.34
N THR A 160 0.40 -5.50 1.24
CA THR A 160 -0.98 -5.02 1.18
C THR A 160 -1.77 -5.74 0.08
N HIS A 161 -3.09 -5.73 0.20
CA HIS A 161 -4.03 -6.09 -0.85
C HIS A 161 -4.70 -4.86 -1.48
N ASP A 162 -4.46 -3.66 -0.92
CA ASP A 162 -4.99 -2.40 -1.40
C ASP A 162 -4.04 -1.79 -2.45
N GLN A 163 -4.57 -1.59 -3.66
CA GLN A 163 -3.82 -1.07 -4.80
C GLN A 163 -3.41 0.40 -4.59
N ALA A 164 -4.32 1.21 -4.03
CA ALA A 164 -4.06 2.63 -3.78
C ALA A 164 -2.93 2.79 -2.74
N GLU A 165 -2.94 1.96 -1.69
CA GLU A 165 -1.88 1.91 -0.68
C GLU A 165 -0.53 1.55 -1.30
N ALA A 166 -0.47 0.48 -2.11
CA ALA A 166 0.76 0.06 -2.77
C ALA A 166 1.32 1.14 -3.71
N MET A 167 0.44 1.81 -4.48
CA MET A 167 0.83 2.87 -5.41
C MET A 167 1.30 4.14 -4.68
N ALA A 168 0.65 4.52 -3.59
CA ALA A 168 0.98 5.73 -2.84
C ALA A 168 2.28 5.60 -2.02
N LEU A 169 2.52 4.43 -1.43
CA LEU A 169 3.57 4.22 -0.42
C LEU A 169 4.86 3.61 -0.97
N SER A 170 4.90 3.15 -2.21
CA SER A 170 6.08 2.44 -2.70
C SER A 170 6.72 3.08 -3.93
N ASP A 171 8.03 2.93 -4.04
CA ASP A 171 8.80 3.32 -5.23
C ASP A 171 8.84 2.18 -6.26
N ARG A 172 8.58 0.94 -5.80
CA ARG A 172 8.45 -0.25 -6.63
C ARG A 172 7.39 -1.17 -6.06
N ILE A 173 6.59 -1.76 -6.94
CA ILE A 173 5.64 -2.82 -6.58
C ILE A 173 6.09 -4.17 -7.14
N VAL A 174 5.73 -5.21 -6.42
CA VAL A 174 5.81 -6.61 -6.86
C VAL A 174 4.38 -7.13 -6.90
N VAL A 175 3.83 -7.26 -8.08
CA VAL A 175 2.50 -7.86 -8.27
C VAL A 175 2.65 -9.37 -8.20
N MET A 176 2.03 -9.97 -7.18
CA MET A 176 2.12 -11.40 -6.91
C MET A 176 0.82 -12.12 -7.27
N ASN A 177 0.95 -13.29 -7.86
CA ASN A 177 -0.14 -14.19 -8.16
C ASN A 177 0.30 -15.65 -7.99
N GLN A 178 -0.48 -16.46 -7.27
CA GLN A 178 -0.23 -17.90 -7.09
C GLN A 178 1.24 -18.24 -6.71
N GLY A 179 1.82 -17.48 -5.79
CA GLY A 179 3.19 -17.68 -5.31
C GLY A 179 4.30 -17.16 -6.22
N ARG A 180 3.96 -16.45 -7.30
CA ARG A 180 4.92 -15.92 -8.29
C ARG A 180 4.83 -14.41 -8.39
N ALA A 181 5.94 -13.78 -8.72
CA ALA A 181 5.97 -12.36 -9.12
C ALA A 181 5.61 -12.26 -10.61
N GLU A 182 4.46 -11.67 -10.91
CA GLU A 182 3.98 -11.44 -12.29
C GLU A 182 4.67 -10.23 -12.92
N GLN A 183 4.86 -9.17 -12.14
CA GLN A 183 5.54 -7.95 -12.58
C GLN A 183 6.21 -7.25 -11.40
N ILE A 184 7.39 -6.68 -11.67
CA ILE A 184 8.16 -5.88 -10.70
C ILE A 184 8.56 -4.58 -11.40
N GLY A 185 8.17 -3.44 -10.84
CA GLY A 185 8.50 -2.14 -11.41
C GLY A 185 7.97 -0.95 -10.61
N PRO A 186 8.20 0.27 -11.08
CA PRO A 186 7.53 1.44 -10.54
C PRO A 186 6.01 1.31 -10.67
N PRO A 187 5.21 1.81 -9.68
CA PRO A 187 3.75 1.70 -9.72
C PRO A 187 3.12 2.21 -11.01
N HIS A 188 3.53 3.39 -11.44
CA HIS A 188 3.03 4.00 -12.68
C HIS A 188 3.30 3.13 -13.91
N GLU A 189 4.51 2.57 -14.04
CA GLU A 189 4.85 1.71 -15.17
C GLU A 189 4.02 0.41 -15.17
N ALA A 190 3.84 -0.22 -14.00
CA ALA A 190 3.03 -1.43 -13.90
C ALA A 190 1.54 -1.17 -14.21
N TYR A 191 1.04 0.02 -13.88
CA TYR A 191 -0.33 0.44 -14.20
C TYR A 191 -0.53 0.72 -15.69
N GLU A 192 0.41 1.47 -16.30
CA GLU A 192 0.34 1.92 -17.70
C GLU A 192 0.73 0.82 -18.70
N ARG A 193 1.70 -0.02 -18.32
CA ARG A 193 2.29 -1.07 -19.15
C ARG A 193 2.27 -2.41 -18.42
N PRO A 194 1.06 -2.98 -18.17
CA PRO A 194 0.94 -4.26 -17.50
C PRO A 194 1.55 -5.38 -18.35
N ALA A 195 2.38 -6.21 -17.71
CA ALA A 195 3.07 -7.31 -18.40
C ALA A 195 2.13 -8.48 -18.76
N THR A 196 1.02 -8.62 -18.03
CA THR A 196 0.05 -9.70 -18.26
C THR A 196 -1.39 -9.18 -18.14
N PRO A 197 -2.38 -9.86 -18.73
CA PRO A 197 -3.79 -9.54 -18.52
C PRO A 197 -4.21 -9.58 -17.03
N PHE A 198 -3.58 -10.46 -16.25
CA PHE A 198 -3.79 -10.50 -14.81
C PHE A 198 -3.39 -9.18 -14.14
N VAL A 199 -2.19 -8.69 -14.42
CA VAL A 199 -1.69 -7.42 -13.86
C VAL A 199 -2.59 -6.26 -14.29
N ALA A 200 -2.99 -6.22 -15.58
CA ALA A 200 -3.89 -5.21 -16.11
C ALA A 200 -5.20 -5.12 -15.31
N ASN A 201 -5.86 -6.25 -15.12
CA ASN A 201 -7.15 -6.33 -14.42
C ASN A 201 -7.01 -6.19 -12.90
N PHE A 202 -5.88 -6.62 -12.34
CA PHE A 202 -5.65 -6.56 -10.92
C PHE A 202 -5.32 -5.13 -10.46
N LEU A 203 -4.54 -4.36 -11.22
CA LEU A 203 -4.16 -2.98 -10.83
C LEU A 203 -5.24 -1.93 -11.10
N GLY A 204 -6.32 -2.27 -11.77
CA GLY A 204 -7.44 -1.37 -12.03
C GLY A 204 -8.39 -1.93 -13.07
N LYS A 205 -9.54 -1.30 -13.23
CA LYS A 205 -10.50 -1.67 -14.27
C LYS A 205 -9.88 -1.45 -15.66
N THR A 206 -10.22 -2.33 -16.59
CA THR A 206 -9.80 -2.21 -17.98
C THR A 206 -10.98 -2.47 -18.91
N ASN A 207 -11.00 -1.79 -20.04
CA ASN A 207 -11.88 -2.12 -21.17
C ASN A 207 -11.08 -2.88 -22.22
N LEU A 208 -11.68 -3.86 -22.85
CA LEU A 208 -11.14 -4.45 -24.07
C LEU A 208 -11.95 -3.91 -25.25
N VAL A 209 -11.34 -3.00 -26.02
CA VAL A 209 -11.99 -2.35 -27.16
C VAL A 209 -11.16 -2.61 -28.41
N ASN A 210 -11.75 -3.28 -29.40
CA ASN A 210 -11.08 -3.64 -30.67
C ASN A 210 -9.73 -4.36 -30.47
N GLY A 211 -9.64 -5.22 -29.42
CA GLY A 211 -8.43 -5.96 -29.09
C GLY A 211 -7.38 -5.17 -28.28
N ALA A 212 -7.61 -3.88 -28.06
CA ALA A 212 -6.75 -3.04 -27.23
C ALA A 212 -7.31 -2.91 -25.81
N THR A 213 -6.40 -2.91 -24.80
CA THR A 213 -6.75 -2.67 -23.40
C THR A 213 -6.69 -1.18 -23.11
N VAL A 214 -7.81 -0.59 -22.68
CA VAL A 214 -7.93 0.85 -22.41
C VAL A 214 -8.45 1.07 -20.99
N ARG A 215 -7.79 1.94 -20.24
CA ARG A 215 -8.23 2.35 -18.89
C ARG A 215 -9.48 3.23 -18.96
N PRO A 216 -10.47 3.04 -18.06
CA PRO A 216 -11.72 3.82 -18.07
C PRO A 216 -11.52 5.34 -17.97
N GLU A 217 -10.53 5.79 -17.23
CA GLU A 217 -10.20 7.21 -17.03
C GLU A 217 -9.49 7.86 -18.25
N LYS A 218 -8.98 7.05 -19.17
CA LYS A 218 -8.37 7.54 -20.41
C LYS A 218 -9.39 7.74 -21.53
N ILE A 219 -10.60 7.25 -21.33
CA ILE A 219 -11.68 7.41 -22.30
C ILE A 219 -12.41 8.71 -22.02
N SER A 220 -12.59 9.53 -23.07
CA SER A 220 -13.35 10.77 -23.02
C SER A 220 -14.52 10.75 -24.00
N PHE A 221 -15.48 11.67 -23.82
CA PHE A 221 -16.53 11.95 -24.78
C PHE A 221 -16.02 12.98 -25.79
N GLY A 222 -16.15 12.70 -27.08
CA GLY A 222 -15.68 13.55 -28.16
C GLY A 222 -16.76 13.81 -29.22
N ALA A 223 -16.39 14.54 -30.27
CA ALA A 223 -17.26 14.81 -31.40
C ALA A 223 -17.34 13.63 -32.40
N SER A 224 -16.34 12.76 -32.39
CA SER A 224 -16.25 11.56 -33.24
C SER A 224 -15.49 10.47 -32.51
N GLY A 225 -15.64 9.21 -32.89
CA GLY A 225 -14.97 8.07 -32.24
C GLY A 225 -15.87 6.84 -32.22
N LEU A 226 -15.64 5.93 -31.27
CA LEU A 226 -16.49 4.76 -31.09
C LEU A 226 -17.87 5.19 -30.60
N THR A 227 -18.89 4.98 -31.42
CA THR A 227 -20.26 5.34 -31.08
C THR A 227 -20.82 4.38 -30.04
N GLY A 228 -21.56 4.91 -29.08
CA GLY A 228 -22.24 4.11 -28.08
C GLY A 228 -23.41 4.86 -27.44
N LYS A 229 -24.24 4.11 -26.73
CA LYS A 229 -25.37 4.63 -25.96
C LYS A 229 -25.09 4.50 -24.46
N VAL A 230 -25.24 5.59 -23.73
CA VAL A 230 -25.08 5.58 -22.27
C VAL A 230 -26.15 4.66 -21.66
N ARG A 231 -25.71 3.56 -21.07
CA ARG A 231 -26.57 2.59 -20.37
C ARG A 231 -26.82 3.00 -18.92
N THR A 232 -25.75 3.38 -18.23
CA THR A 232 -25.78 3.72 -16.80
C THR A 232 -24.84 4.86 -16.50
N ARG A 233 -25.27 5.76 -15.62
CA ARG A 233 -24.48 6.89 -15.12
C ARG A 233 -24.55 6.94 -13.59
N ILE A 234 -23.42 6.83 -12.91
CA ILE A 234 -23.33 6.83 -11.43
C ILE A 234 -22.43 7.97 -10.98
N PHE A 235 -22.98 8.84 -10.13
CA PHE A 235 -22.19 9.89 -9.49
C PHE A 235 -21.50 9.36 -8.24
N GLN A 236 -20.17 9.52 -8.16
CA GLN A 236 -19.35 9.07 -7.03
C GLN A 236 -18.62 10.24 -6.33
N GLY A 237 -19.19 11.45 -6.41
CA GLY A 237 -18.63 12.66 -5.80
C GLY A 237 -17.56 13.31 -6.69
N ASN A 238 -16.33 12.86 -6.63
CA ASN A 238 -15.21 13.41 -7.40
C ASN A 238 -15.21 12.99 -8.87
N HIS A 239 -15.98 11.96 -9.24
CA HIS A 239 -16.07 11.49 -10.63
C HIS A 239 -17.44 10.88 -10.96
N TRP A 240 -17.68 10.71 -12.25
CA TRP A 240 -18.79 10.00 -12.83
C TRP A 240 -18.29 8.68 -13.40
N LEU A 241 -18.99 7.58 -13.08
CA LEU A 241 -18.81 6.28 -13.69
C LEU A 241 -19.92 6.07 -14.73
N TYR A 242 -19.52 5.76 -15.96
CA TYR A 242 -20.41 5.42 -17.05
C TYR A 242 -20.25 3.98 -17.49
N GLN A 243 -21.34 3.36 -17.91
CA GLN A 243 -21.36 2.18 -18.75
C GLN A 243 -22.00 2.56 -20.07
N VAL A 244 -21.28 2.32 -21.17
CA VAL A 244 -21.70 2.68 -22.52
C VAL A 244 -21.78 1.41 -23.35
N ASP A 245 -22.96 1.11 -23.91
CA ASP A 245 -23.15 0.02 -24.86
C ASP A 245 -22.62 0.46 -26.22
N THR A 246 -21.66 -0.28 -26.78
CA THR A 246 -21.04 -0.05 -28.08
C THR A 246 -21.04 -1.30 -28.92
N ASP A 247 -20.74 -1.20 -30.21
CA ASP A 247 -20.59 -2.38 -31.10
C ASP A 247 -19.42 -3.29 -30.66
N SER A 248 -18.46 -2.76 -29.91
CA SER A 248 -17.33 -3.52 -29.31
C SER A 248 -17.65 -4.11 -27.95
N GLY A 249 -18.91 -4.01 -27.49
CA GLY A 249 -19.35 -4.45 -26.15
C GLY A 249 -19.53 -3.31 -25.16
N LEU A 250 -19.67 -3.67 -23.89
CA LEU A 250 -19.86 -2.73 -22.79
C LEU A 250 -18.54 -2.05 -22.40
N VAL A 251 -18.49 -0.74 -22.55
CA VAL A 251 -17.31 0.10 -22.20
C VAL A 251 -17.58 0.89 -20.93
N THR A 252 -16.70 0.79 -19.96
CA THR A 252 -16.71 1.59 -18.74
C THR A 252 -15.90 2.87 -18.97
N VAL A 253 -16.43 4.03 -18.58
CA VAL A 253 -15.76 5.34 -18.69
C VAL A 253 -15.79 6.02 -17.33
N ILE A 254 -14.67 6.60 -16.90
CA ILE A 254 -14.55 7.40 -15.69
C ILE A 254 -14.25 8.83 -16.11
N ARG A 255 -15.10 9.78 -15.69
CA ARG A 255 -14.91 11.20 -15.97
C ARG A 255 -14.86 11.98 -14.67
N GLN A 256 -13.81 12.77 -14.49
CA GLN A 256 -13.69 13.66 -13.35
C GLN A 256 -14.88 14.64 -13.29
N ASN A 257 -15.38 14.90 -12.08
CA ASN A 257 -16.43 15.90 -11.87
C ASN A 257 -15.81 17.30 -11.92
N THR A 258 -15.94 17.96 -13.08
CA THR A 258 -15.46 19.35 -13.32
C THR A 258 -16.58 20.38 -13.19
N GLY A 259 -17.81 19.94 -12.88
CA GLY A 259 -19.00 20.81 -12.86
C GLY A 259 -19.61 21.04 -14.25
N GLU A 260 -19.04 20.46 -15.29
CA GLU A 260 -19.59 20.55 -16.66
C GLU A 260 -20.83 19.65 -16.83
N THR A 261 -21.66 20.01 -17.83
CA THR A 261 -22.81 19.17 -18.20
C THR A 261 -22.32 17.87 -18.82
N MET A 262 -22.70 16.77 -18.20
CA MET A 262 -22.29 15.43 -18.61
C MET A 262 -23.44 14.68 -19.27
N PRO A 263 -23.17 13.78 -20.25
CA PRO A 263 -24.19 12.98 -20.94
C PRO A 263 -25.14 12.29 -19.96
N ALA A 264 -26.43 12.28 -20.27
CA ALA A 264 -27.46 11.58 -19.52
C ALA A 264 -27.55 10.11 -19.96
N GLU A 265 -28.24 9.28 -19.16
CA GLU A 265 -28.59 7.92 -19.57
C GLU A 265 -29.46 7.96 -20.81
N GLY A 266 -29.21 7.03 -21.73
CA GLY A 266 -29.86 6.98 -23.05
C GLY A 266 -29.25 7.88 -24.11
N ALA A 267 -28.34 8.81 -23.76
CA ALA A 267 -27.69 9.68 -24.74
C ALA A 267 -26.75 8.89 -25.66
N LEU A 268 -26.72 9.28 -26.94
CA LEU A 268 -25.69 8.82 -27.89
C LEU A 268 -24.41 9.63 -27.65
N VAL A 269 -23.29 8.94 -27.58
CA VAL A 269 -21.98 9.50 -27.32
C VAL A 269 -20.92 8.90 -28.23
N HIS A 270 -19.83 9.65 -28.44
CA HIS A 270 -18.65 9.13 -29.13
C HIS A 270 -17.52 9.02 -28.11
N LEU A 271 -16.94 7.84 -27.99
CA LEU A 271 -15.84 7.54 -27.08
C LEU A 271 -14.51 7.74 -27.80
N VAL A 272 -13.63 8.52 -27.20
CA VAL A 272 -12.29 8.84 -27.73
C VAL A 272 -11.25 8.53 -26.66
N TRP A 273 -10.14 7.94 -27.07
CA TRP A 273 -8.95 7.75 -26.24
C TRP A 273 -7.71 7.80 -27.12
N ASP A 274 -6.61 8.24 -26.53
CA ASP A 274 -5.32 8.17 -27.20
C ASP A 274 -4.86 6.71 -27.21
N MET A 275 -4.69 6.15 -28.40
CA MET A 275 -3.97 4.89 -28.52
C MET A 275 -2.49 5.20 -28.27
N ALA A 276 -1.99 4.87 -27.08
CA ALA A 276 -0.56 4.88 -26.84
C ALA A 276 0.11 3.92 -27.83
N PRO A 277 1.19 4.31 -28.49
CA PRO A 277 1.92 3.46 -29.41
C PRO A 277 2.48 2.21 -28.75
#